data_f7809908b60d9926d0780041105a3b64
#
_entry.id   f7809908b60d9926d0780041105a3b64
#
_cell.length_a   1.000
_cell.length_b   1.000
_cell.length_c   1.000
_cell.angle_alpha   90.00
_cell.angle_beta   90.00
_cell.angle_gamma   90.00
#
_symmetry.space_group_name_H-M   'P 1'
#
loop_
_entity.id
_entity.type
_entity.pdbx_description
1 polymer ?
#
loop_
_entity_poly.entity_id
_entity_poly.type
_entity_poly.pdbx_seq_one_letter_code
_entity_poly.pdbx_strand_id
1 'polypeptide(L)'
;MAASKSKGAPNLYGSFVHSSPGQFLASKLGLPQPENLRRYKQGEPALPGPVLLGGKGRVAEPLRTLLTDYTFADSASAGTKFGALVFDATGIGSIEDLSQLYEFFQPAMRSIAASGRIVVIGTTPELASTVDEQIAQRALEGFTRSVAKELLRGATAQLVYLHPEASTGATGLESTLRFLLSAKSAFVDGQVIRVGKDDATAPASWDRPLDGKVAVVTGAARGIGATIAEVFARDGATVIVADIPAAGEALSQTANKVGGTALALDVTAPDAAEKLAEFATERFGGIDIIVHNAGITRDKLLANMDEGRWNSVLNVNLAAPHRITEGLVARGALKDGGRVIDVSSIAGIAGNRGQTNYGASKAGVIGMVNAEAPKLAEKGITINAVAPGFIETAMTAAIPLTTREAGRLMSSLLQGGQTVDVAETIAFFASPASNAVTGNIVRVCGQSLIGA
;
A
#
# COMPACT_ATOMS: atom_id res chain seq x y z
N MET A 1 19.18 0.92 17.70
CA MET A 1 20.08 0.70 16.56
C MET A 1 19.65 1.58 15.41
N ALA A 2 20.55 2.39 14.85
CA ALA A 2 20.25 3.36 13.83
C ALA A 2 19.83 2.65 12.53
N ALA A 3 18.67 3.01 11.98
CA ALA A 3 18.21 2.53 10.69
C ALA A 3 19.26 2.83 9.61
N SER A 4 19.73 1.80 8.92
CA SER A 4 20.59 1.93 7.74
C SER A 4 19.80 2.72 6.69
N LYS A 5 20.19 3.97 6.48
CA LYS A 5 19.68 4.78 5.38
C LYS A 5 20.09 4.09 4.08
N SER A 6 19.13 3.49 3.37
CA SER A 6 19.34 3.17 1.96
C SER A 6 19.76 4.47 1.28
N LYS A 7 20.99 4.52 0.74
CA LYS A 7 21.50 5.72 0.06
C LYS A 7 20.79 5.89 -1.28
N GLY A 8 19.54 6.35 -1.25
CA GLY A 8 18.91 7.02 -2.38
C GLY A 8 19.73 8.28 -2.73
N ALA A 9 19.66 8.72 -3.97
CA ALA A 9 20.33 9.98 -4.36
C ALA A 9 19.79 11.12 -3.49
N PRO A 10 20.67 12.06 -3.05
CA PRO A 10 20.27 13.12 -2.15
C PRO A 10 19.12 13.95 -2.75
N ASN A 11 18.09 14.19 -1.96
CA ASN A 11 17.00 15.11 -2.29
C ASN A 11 17.54 16.54 -2.11
N LEU A 12 18.15 17.07 -3.17
CA LEU A 12 18.79 18.40 -3.13
C LEU A 12 17.76 19.50 -2.90
N TYR A 13 16.59 19.39 -3.57
CA TYR A 13 15.51 20.35 -3.37
C TYR A 13 14.97 20.32 -1.94
N GLY A 14 14.62 19.15 -1.42
CA GLY A 14 14.18 18.99 -0.04
C GLY A 14 15.23 19.48 0.97
N SER A 15 16.49 19.15 0.77
CA SER A 15 17.58 19.65 1.63
C SER A 15 17.71 21.17 1.57
N PHE A 16 17.52 21.79 0.41
CA PHE A 16 17.54 23.24 0.26
C PHE A 16 16.35 23.88 0.99
N VAL A 17 15.11 23.47 0.71
CA VAL A 17 13.92 24.11 1.28
C VAL A 17 13.77 23.89 2.79
N HIS A 18 14.45 22.88 3.36
CA HIS A 18 14.52 22.68 4.81
C HIS A 18 15.67 23.44 5.49
N SER A 19 16.57 24.05 4.73
CA SER A 19 17.59 24.96 5.29
C SER A 19 17.00 26.33 5.63
N SER A 20 17.55 27.05 6.60
CA SER A 20 17.04 28.38 6.99
C SER A 20 16.97 29.38 5.82
N PRO A 21 18.01 29.48 4.92
CA PRO A 21 17.89 30.32 3.73
C PRO A 21 16.84 29.81 2.73
N GLY A 22 16.75 28.48 2.57
CA GLY A 22 15.82 27.86 1.65
C GLY A 22 14.37 28.06 2.08
N GLN A 23 14.04 27.93 3.36
CA GLN A 23 12.72 28.20 3.91
C GLN A 23 12.27 29.65 3.66
N PHE A 24 13.18 30.61 3.88
CA PHE A 24 12.90 32.01 3.60
C PHE A 24 12.60 32.26 2.12
N LEU A 25 13.44 31.74 1.23
CA LEU A 25 13.23 31.88 -0.21
C LEU A 25 11.96 31.14 -0.68
N ALA A 26 11.75 29.92 -0.20
CA ALA A 26 10.57 29.12 -0.56
C ALA A 26 9.26 29.83 -0.15
N SER A 27 9.22 30.41 1.06
CA SER A 27 8.05 31.18 1.52
C SER A 27 7.81 32.45 0.71
N LYS A 28 8.89 33.15 0.29
CA LYS A 28 8.80 34.38 -0.51
C LYS A 28 8.41 34.13 -1.96
N LEU A 29 8.87 33.03 -2.54
CA LEU A 29 8.68 32.69 -3.94
C LEU A 29 7.52 31.71 -4.17
N GLY A 30 6.82 31.29 -3.10
CA GLY A 30 5.75 30.29 -3.21
C GLY A 30 6.23 28.91 -3.68
N LEU A 31 7.50 28.55 -3.37
CA LEU A 31 8.04 27.27 -3.79
C LEU A 31 7.47 26.14 -2.93
N PRO A 32 7.24 24.92 -3.51
CA PRO A 32 6.78 23.76 -2.77
C PRO A 32 7.66 23.46 -1.55
N GLN A 33 7.03 23.22 -0.39
CA GLN A 33 7.72 22.85 0.84
C GLN A 33 7.23 21.48 1.30
N PRO A 34 7.84 20.37 0.84
CA PRO A 34 7.46 19.03 1.23
C PRO A 34 7.68 18.83 2.72
N GLU A 35 6.67 18.33 3.42
CA GLU A 35 6.74 18.02 4.85
C GLU A 35 7.58 16.75 5.07
N ASN A 36 8.29 16.67 6.20
CA ASN A 36 8.90 15.42 6.63
C ASN A 36 7.80 14.45 7.07
N LEU A 37 7.48 13.47 6.24
CA LEU A 37 6.40 12.52 6.53
C LEU A 37 6.72 11.70 7.77
N ARG A 38 5.74 11.66 8.68
CA ARG A 38 5.78 10.79 9.85
C ARG A 38 5.57 9.34 9.38
N ARG A 39 6.64 8.55 9.38
CA ARG A 39 6.63 7.12 9.08
C ARG A 39 6.61 6.31 10.35
N TYR A 40 6.04 5.10 10.28
CA TYR A 40 5.88 4.23 11.44
C TYR A 40 7.21 3.93 12.15
N LYS A 41 7.18 4.03 13.46
CA LYS A 41 8.21 3.54 14.36
C LYS A 41 7.53 2.85 15.53
N GLN A 42 8.02 1.66 15.86
CA GLN A 42 7.48 0.89 16.97
C GLN A 42 7.56 1.67 18.28
N GLY A 43 6.47 1.65 19.06
CA GLY A 43 6.36 2.37 20.33
C GLY A 43 5.93 3.83 20.20
N GLU A 44 5.83 4.40 18.98
CA GLU A 44 5.22 5.72 18.78
C GLU A 44 3.69 5.61 18.66
N PRO A 45 2.93 6.64 19.14
CA PRO A 45 1.48 6.68 18.97
C PRO A 45 1.08 6.52 17.49
N ALA A 46 -0.03 5.86 17.22
CA ALA A 46 -0.51 5.67 15.84
C ALA A 46 -0.76 7.02 15.15
N LEU A 47 -1.40 7.97 15.84
CA LEU A 47 -1.78 9.30 15.35
C LEU A 47 -1.11 10.42 16.15
N PRO A 48 -0.95 11.62 15.54
CA PRO A 48 -0.40 12.80 16.23
C PRO A 48 -1.43 13.52 17.13
N GLY A 49 -2.62 13.00 17.31
CA GLY A 49 -3.70 13.59 18.10
C GLY A 49 -4.97 12.72 18.06
N PRO A 50 -6.06 13.19 18.69
CA PRO A 50 -7.31 12.44 18.78
C PRO A 50 -8.01 12.30 17.42
N VAL A 51 -8.91 11.33 17.33
CA VAL A 51 -9.83 11.10 16.22
C VAL A 51 -11.10 11.89 16.44
N LEU A 52 -11.50 12.71 15.48
CA LEU A 52 -12.86 13.24 15.40
C LEU A 52 -13.69 12.32 14.49
N LEU A 53 -14.75 11.75 15.05
CA LEU A 53 -15.67 10.85 14.34
C LEU A 53 -16.97 11.57 14.03
N GLY A 54 -17.41 11.49 12.76
CA GLY A 54 -18.68 12.02 12.27
C GLY A 54 -19.42 11.03 11.39
N GLY A 55 -20.58 11.47 10.90
CA GLY A 55 -21.49 10.63 10.10
C GLY A 55 -22.52 9.89 10.95
N LYS A 56 -23.54 9.35 10.30
CA LYS A 56 -24.67 8.65 10.93
C LYS A 56 -24.94 7.28 10.31
N GLY A 57 -23.89 6.68 9.76
CA GLY A 57 -23.98 5.35 9.17
C GLY A 57 -23.91 4.22 10.21
N ARG A 58 -23.81 3.00 9.71
CA ARG A 58 -23.85 1.76 10.52
C ARG A 58 -22.56 1.46 11.29
N VAL A 59 -21.45 2.16 11.00
CA VAL A 59 -20.15 1.90 11.62
C VAL A 59 -19.73 2.93 12.67
N ALA A 60 -20.39 4.10 12.76
CA ALA A 60 -19.99 5.19 13.65
C ALA A 60 -19.90 4.74 15.14
N GLU A 61 -20.92 4.08 15.66
CA GLU A 61 -20.91 3.57 17.03
C GLU A 61 -19.92 2.40 17.21
N PRO A 62 -19.91 1.37 16.35
CA PRO A 62 -18.95 0.27 16.47
C PRO A 62 -17.48 0.68 16.41
N LEU A 63 -17.12 1.77 15.69
CA LEU A 63 -15.73 2.21 15.57
C LEU A 63 -15.06 2.52 16.91
N ARG A 64 -15.79 3.07 17.87
CA ARG A 64 -15.23 3.38 19.20
C ARG A 64 -14.85 2.13 19.98
N THR A 65 -15.61 1.04 19.80
CA THR A 65 -15.31 -0.26 20.44
C THR A 65 -14.29 -1.07 19.68
N LEU A 66 -14.14 -0.82 18.38
CA LEU A 66 -13.17 -1.49 17.52
C LEU A 66 -11.76 -0.94 17.71
N LEU A 67 -11.65 0.38 17.93
CA LEU A 67 -10.38 1.12 18.04
C LEU A 67 -10.16 1.64 19.47
N THR A 68 -10.21 0.73 20.45
CA THR A 68 -10.16 1.09 21.90
C THR A 68 -8.85 1.75 22.33
N ASP A 69 -7.78 1.56 21.61
CA ASP A 69 -6.46 2.16 21.84
C ASP A 69 -6.28 3.54 21.18
N TYR A 70 -7.32 4.03 20.49
CA TYR A 70 -7.34 5.38 19.93
C TYR A 70 -8.11 6.34 20.84
N THR A 71 -7.61 7.56 20.96
CA THR A 71 -8.34 8.62 21.69
C THR A 71 -9.33 9.29 20.75
N PHE A 72 -10.60 9.32 21.13
CA PHE A 72 -11.65 10.01 20.38
C PHE A 72 -11.97 11.36 21.02
N ALA A 73 -12.17 12.39 20.20
CA ALA A 73 -12.71 13.66 20.63
C ALA A 73 -14.25 13.65 20.53
N ASP A 74 -14.93 14.28 21.49
CA ASP A 74 -16.39 14.33 21.51
C ASP A 74 -16.95 15.38 20.54
N SER A 75 -16.17 16.44 20.29
CA SER A 75 -16.57 17.52 19.39
C SER A 75 -15.36 18.27 18.84
N ALA A 76 -15.60 19.09 17.82
CA ALA A 76 -14.61 20.01 17.27
C ALA A 76 -14.42 21.21 18.20
N SER A 77 -13.62 21.04 19.25
CA SER A 77 -13.28 22.10 20.19
C SER A 77 -12.25 23.06 19.60
N ALA A 78 -12.40 24.36 19.88
CA ALA A 78 -11.44 25.39 19.47
C ALA A 78 -10.04 25.09 19.99
N GLY A 79 -9.04 25.14 19.13
CA GLY A 79 -7.63 24.88 19.46
C GLY A 79 -7.19 23.41 19.43
N THR A 80 -8.10 22.45 19.38
CA THR A 80 -7.75 21.03 19.24
C THR A 80 -7.19 20.75 17.85
N LYS A 81 -6.05 20.06 17.80
CA LYS A 81 -5.51 19.50 16.55
C LYS A 81 -5.83 18.02 16.50
N PHE A 82 -6.59 17.62 15.46
CA PHE A 82 -7.00 16.23 15.29
C PHE A 82 -5.92 15.43 14.58
N GLY A 83 -5.59 14.25 15.11
CA GLY A 83 -4.76 13.26 14.44
C GLY A 83 -5.48 12.61 13.27
N ALA A 84 -6.81 12.48 13.38
CA ALA A 84 -7.62 12.01 12.26
C ALA A 84 -9.04 12.62 12.27
N LEU A 85 -9.63 12.73 11.06
CA LEU A 85 -11.05 12.93 10.83
C LEU A 85 -11.59 11.67 10.18
N VAL A 86 -12.54 11.00 10.81
CA VAL A 86 -13.19 9.79 10.30
C VAL A 86 -14.67 10.07 10.09
N PHE A 87 -15.17 9.79 8.91
CA PHE A 87 -16.58 10.04 8.59
C PHE A 87 -17.26 8.76 8.09
N ASP A 88 -18.30 8.36 8.81
CA ASP A 88 -19.15 7.24 8.42
C ASP A 88 -20.21 7.71 7.40
N ALA A 89 -19.91 7.46 6.14
CA ALA A 89 -20.78 7.75 5.00
C ALA A 89 -21.64 6.55 4.57
N THR A 90 -21.65 5.44 5.35
CA THR A 90 -22.46 4.26 5.00
C THR A 90 -23.97 4.53 5.10
N GLY A 91 -24.37 5.63 5.76
CA GLY A 91 -25.75 6.09 5.83
C GLY A 91 -26.15 7.09 4.74
N ILE A 92 -25.24 7.46 3.83
CA ILE A 92 -25.57 8.34 2.70
C ILE A 92 -26.31 7.51 1.64
N GLY A 93 -27.61 7.78 1.49
CA GLY A 93 -28.50 7.06 0.60
C GLY A 93 -28.97 7.85 -0.62
N SER A 94 -28.72 9.17 -0.66
CA SER A 94 -29.17 10.07 -1.73
C SER A 94 -28.13 11.17 -2.03
N ILE A 95 -28.36 11.90 -3.12
CA ILE A 95 -27.51 13.06 -3.50
C ILE A 95 -27.63 14.16 -2.45
N GLU A 96 -28.78 14.38 -1.88
CA GLU A 96 -29.05 15.37 -0.85
C GLU A 96 -28.24 15.10 0.43
N ASP A 97 -28.06 13.82 0.77
CA ASP A 97 -27.27 13.39 1.94
C ASP A 97 -25.78 13.74 1.84
N LEU A 98 -25.28 14.02 0.63
CA LEU A 98 -23.89 14.45 0.44
C LEU A 98 -23.56 15.75 1.15
N SER A 99 -24.57 16.58 1.50
CA SER A 99 -24.42 17.79 2.32
C SER A 99 -23.75 17.49 3.66
N GLN A 100 -23.95 16.30 4.23
CA GLN A 100 -23.34 15.86 5.49
C GLN A 100 -21.80 15.86 5.44
N LEU A 101 -21.21 15.61 4.27
CA LEU A 101 -19.74 15.70 4.09
C LEU A 101 -19.29 17.15 4.31
N TYR A 102 -19.94 18.11 3.69
CA TYR A 102 -19.60 19.53 3.87
C TYR A 102 -19.79 19.97 5.32
N GLU A 103 -20.91 19.62 5.94
CA GLU A 103 -21.22 19.98 7.32
C GLU A 103 -20.16 19.47 8.32
N PHE A 104 -19.62 18.27 8.10
CA PHE A 104 -18.60 17.71 8.98
C PHE A 104 -17.19 18.22 8.67
N PHE A 105 -16.79 18.18 7.41
CA PHE A 105 -15.38 18.45 7.07
C PHE A 105 -15.06 19.94 7.05
N GLN A 106 -15.95 20.81 6.56
CA GLN A 106 -15.67 22.23 6.39
C GLN A 106 -15.18 22.91 7.69
N PRO A 107 -15.82 22.74 8.84
CA PRO A 107 -15.34 23.34 10.09
C PRO A 107 -14.08 22.67 10.66
N ALA A 108 -13.85 21.38 10.38
CA ALA A 108 -12.77 20.59 10.95
C ALA A 108 -11.46 20.63 10.15
N MET A 109 -11.50 20.94 8.84
CA MET A 109 -10.33 20.86 7.95
C MET A 109 -9.10 21.64 8.43
N ARG A 110 -9.28 22.84 8.99
CA ARG A 110 -8.18 23.66 9.51
C ARG A 110 -7.57 23.13 10.80
N SER A 111 -8.24 22.18 11.44
CA SER A 111 -7.84 21.59 12.71
C SER A 111 -7.11 20.25 12.54
N ILE A 112 -6.93 19.75 11.30
CA ILE A 112 -6.12 18.55 11.07
C ILE A 112 -4.64 18.82 11.41
N ALA A 113 -4.03 17.91 12.14
CA ALA A 113 -2.62 17.97 12.51
C ALA A 113 -1.70 17.71 11.29
N ALA A 114 -0.42 18.09 11.39
CA ALA A 114 0.59 17.63 10.44
C ALA A 114 0.65 16.09 10.48
N SER A 115 0.79 15.45 9.29
CA SER A 115 0.68 14.01 9.13
C SER A 115 -0.63 13.39 9.64
N GLY A 116 -1.71 14.17 9.71
CA GLY A 116 -3.05 13.69 10.07
C GLY A 116 -3.66 12.81 8.99
N ARG A 117 -4.74 12.13 9.33
CA ARG A 117 -5.43 11.18 8.45
C ARG A 117 -6.90 11.55 8.27
N ILE A 118 -7.38 11.49 7.05
CA ILE A 118 -8.82 11.56 6.76
C ILE A 118 -9.25 10.20 6.22
N VAL A 119 -10.30 9.62 6.79
CA VAL A 119 -10.88 8.37 6.31
C VAL A 119 -12.38 8.56 6.15
N VAL A 120 -12.87 8.36 4.94
CA VAL A 120 -14.30 8.26 4.64
C VAL A 120 -14.63 6.78 4.52
N ILE A 121 -15.71 6.33 5.17
CA ILE A 121 -16.17 4.94 5.10
C ILE A 121 -17.52 4.95 4.41
N GLY A 122 -17.61 4.38 3.22
CA GLY A 122 -18.83 4.26 2.43
C GLY A 122 -19.26 2.81 2.23
N THR A 123 -20.41 2.64 1.60
CA THR A 123 -20.90 1.34 1.10
C THR A 123 -20.40 1.13 -0.33
N THR A 124 -20.01 -0.12 -0.67
CA THR A 124 -19.59 -0.47 -2.04
C THR A 124 -20.67 -0.08 -3.06
N PRO A 125 -20.41 0.88 -3.98
CA PRO A 125 -21.45 1.43 -4.84
C PRO A 125 -22.15 0.39 -5.71
N GLU A 126 -21.40 -0.58 -6.23
CA GLU A 126 -21.91 -1.64 -7.10
C GLU A 126 -22.87 -2.62 -6.38
N LEU A 127 -22.89 -2.56 -5.04
CA LEU A 127 -23.74 -3.38 -4.16
C LEU A 127 -24.80 -2.54 -3.43
N ALA A 128 -24.94 -1.26 -3.77
CA ALA A 128 -25.95 -0.37 -3.21
C ALA A 128 -27.35 -0.84 -3.58
N SER A 129 -28.33 -0.61 -2.71
CA SER A 129 -29.69 -1.10 -2.85
C SER A 129 -30.54 -0.30 -3.84
N THR A 130 -30.17 0.96 -4.08
CA THR A 130 -30.88 1.88 -4.98
C THR A 130 -29.92 2.60 -5.92
N VAL A 131 -30.44 3.14 -7.02
CA VAL A 131 -29.66 3.96 -7.96
C VAL A 131 -29.15 5.23 -7.28
N ASP A 132 -29.97 5.89 -6.46
CA ASP A 132 -29.60 7.11 -5.76
C ASP A 132 -28.47 6.87 -4.75
N GLU A 133 -28.54 5.78 -4.00
CA GLU A 133 -27.46 5.34 -3.11
C GLU A 133 -26.17 5.06 -3.91
N GLN A 134 -26.29 4.33 -5.03
CA GLN A 134 -25.13 4.03 -5.90
C GLN A 134 -24.43 5.31 -6.37
N ILE A 135 -25.21 6.29 -6.85
CA ILE A 135 -24.70 7.59 -7.30
C ILE A 135 -24.00 8.32 -6.16
N ALA A 136 -24.67 8.41 -4.99
CA ALA A 136 -24.16 9.12 -3.83
C ALA A 136 -22.88 8.46 -3.28
N GLN A 137 -22.86 7.15 -3.15
CA GLN A 137 -21.69 6.41 -2.69
C GLN A 137 -20.51 6.54 -3.68
N ARG A 138 -20.78 6.54 -4.99
CA ARG A 138 -19.72 6.75 -6.00
C ARG A 138 -19.12 8.16 -5.94
N ALA A 139 -19.91 9.17 -5.55
CA ALA A 139 -19.44 10.56 -5.39
C ALA A 139 -18.36 10.72 -4.31
N LEU A 140 -18.32 9.81 -3.31
CA LEU A 140 -17.32 9.79 -2.25
C LEU A 140 -15.88 9.68 -2.78
N GLU A 141 -15.66 9.03 -3.93
CA GLU A 141 -14.32 8.94 -4.51
C GLU A 141 -13.82 10.31 -4.99
N GLY A 142 -14.65 11.05 -5.70
CA GLY A 142 -14.33 12.41 -6.15
C GLY A 142 -14.04 13.34 -4.98
N PHE A 143 -14.92 13.29 -3.96
CA PHE A 143 -14.74 14.04 -2.72
C PHE A 143 -13.39 13.71 -2.05
N THR A 144 -13.14 12.44 -1.76
CA THR A 144 -11.92 12.00 -1.06
C THR A 144 -10.65 12.38 -1.82
N ARG A 145 -10.63 12.18 -3.15
CA ARG A 145 -9.47 12.55 -3.98
C ARG A 145 -9.23 14.05 -4.02
N SER A 146 -10.30 14.86 -3.99
CA SER A 146 -10.19 16.31 -3.93
C SER A 146 -9.66 16.78 -2.59
N VAL A 147 -10.23 16.26 -1.49
CA VAL A 147 -9.75 16.54 -0.14
C VAL A 147 -8.26 16.19 0.00
N ALA A 148 -7.84 15.02 -0.49
CA ALA A 148 -6.44 14.60 -0.45
C ALA A 148 -5.50 15.62 -1.13
N LYS A 149 -5.93 16.25 -2.24
CA LYS A 149 -5.15 17.31 -2.93
C LYS A 149 -5.13 18.64 -2.20
N GLU A 150 -6.15 18.93 -1.40
CA GLU A 150 -6.23 20.14 -0.59
C GLU A 150 -5.43 20.05 0.70
N LEU A 151 -5.11 18.82 1.15
CA LEU A 151 -4.36 18.61 2.38
C LEU A 151 -2.90 19.04 2.20
N LEU A 152 -2.37 19.63 3.28
CA LEU A 152 -0.99 20.06 3.38
C LEU A 152 -0.30 19.34 4.56
N ARG A 153 0.98 19.60 4.75
CA ARG A 153 1.78 19.15 5.90
C ARG A 153 1.76 17.63 6.09
N GLY A 154 1.81 16.87 4.97
CA GLY A 154 1.90 15.42 4.99
C GLY A 154 0.65 14.68 5.49
N ALA A 155 -0.49 15.39 5.60
CA ALA A 155 -1.78 14.75 5.85
C ALA A 155 -2.28 14.04 4.59
N THR A 156 -3.08 12.97 4.75
CA THR A 156 -3.60 12.15 3.65
C THR A 156 -5.07 11.82 3.83
N ALA A 157 -5.78 11.55 2.73
CA ALA A 157 -7.20 11.16 2.75
C ALA A 157 -7.44 9.86 1.97
N GLN A 158 -8.25 8.96 2.54
CA GLN A 158 -8.58 7.64 1.97
C GLN A 158 -10.07 7.37 2.03
N LEU A 159 -10.53 6.52 1.14
CA LEU A 159 -11.89 5.98 1.12
C LEU A 159 -11.85 4.48 1.38
N VAL A 160 -12.67 4.02 2.29
CA VAL A 160 -12.93 2.60 2.53
C VAL A 160 -14.34 2.29 2.06
N TYR A 161 -14.48 1.42 1.07
CA TYR A 161 -15.78 0.85 0.73
C TYR A 161 -15.99 -0.45 1.47
N LEU A 162 -17.02 -0.48 2.30
CA LEU A 162 -17.41 -1.64 3.08
C LEU A 162 -18.57 -2.36 2.38
N HIS A 163 -18.44 -3.68 2.23
CA HIS A 163 -19.52 -4.51 1.72
C HIS A 163 -20.79 -4.32 2.58
N PRO A 164 -22.00 -4.18 2.00
CA PRO A 164 -23.22 -3.93 2.78
C PRO A 164 -23.50 -5.01 3.83
N GLU A 165 -23.13 -6.26 3.55
CA GLU A 165 -23.31 -7.40 4.48
C GLU A 165 -22.14 -7.59 5.45
N ALA A 166 -21.06 -6.81 5.34
CA ALA A 166 -19.94 -6.92 6.28
C ALA A 166 -20.39 -6.55 7.70
N SER A 167 -19.96 -7.31 8.68
CA SER A 167 -20.14 -6.97 10.09
C SER A 167 -19.44 -5.64 10.40
N THR A 168 -20.10 -4.78 11.18
CA THR A 168 -19.55 -3.49 11.59
C THR A 168 -18.42 -3.63 12.61
N GLY A 169 -18.32 -4.78 13.27
CA GLY A 169 -17.21 -5.18 14.14
C GLY A 169 -16.18 -6.07 13.44
N ALA A 170 -16.21 -6.14 12.09
CA ALA A 170 -15.34 -7.06 11.35
C ALA A 170 -13.86 -6.70 11.50
N THR A 171 -13.05 -7.69 11.78
CA THR A 171 -11.58 -7.56 11.89
C THR A 171 -10.96 -7.02 10.61
N GLY A 172 -11.53 -7.30 9.43
CA GLY A 172 -11.08 -6.75 8.15
C GLY A 172 -11.23 -5.24 8.05
N LEU A 173 -12.31 -4.67 8.60
CA LEU A 173 -12.48 -3.22 8.73
C LEU A 173 -11.47 -2.65 9.73
N GLU A 174 -11.30 -3.28 10.89
CA GLU A 174 -10.33 -2.89 11.91
C GLU A 174 -8.91 -2.85 11.35
N SER A 175 -8.47 -3.91 10.67
CA SER A 175 -7.15 -3.99 10.04
C SER A 175 -6.92 -2.84 9.07
N THR A 176 -7.91 -2.55 8.22
CA THR A 176 -7.86 -1.46 7.25
C THR A 176 -7.76 -0.10 7.94
N LEU A 177 -8.56 0.13 8.96
CA LEU A 177 -8.54 1.40 9.70
C LEU A 177 -7.24 1.57 10.49
N ARG A 178 -6.71 0.52 11.14
CA ARG A 178 -5.42 0.58 11.83
C ARG A 178 -4.27 0.88 10.89
N PHE A 179 -4.29 0.37 9.66
CA PHE A 179 -3.33 0.75 8.64
C PHE A 179 -3.49 2.23 8.25
N LEU A 180 -4.69 2.66 7.88
CA LEU A 180 -4.96 4.01 7.40
C LEU A 180 -4.80 5.08 8.49
N LEU A 181 -5.21 4.79 9.73
CA LEU A 181 -5.09 5.68 10.89
C LEU A 181 -3.73 5.56 11.59
N SER A 182 -2.69 5.27 10.85
CA SER A 182 -1.33 5.16 11.40
C SER A 182 -0.29 5.81 10.49
N ALA A 183 0.95 5.83 10.97
CA ALA A 183 2.10 6.26 10.19
C ALA A 183 2.55 5.22 9.14
N LYS A 184 1.96 4.00 9.11
CA LYS A 184 2.23 2.97 8.09
C LYS A 184 1.73 3.40 6.70
N SER A 185 0.65 4.19 6.63
CA SER A 185 0.07 4.70 5.37
C SER A 185 0.62 6.06 4.93
N ALA A 186 1.82 6.44 5.36
CA ALA A 186 2.36 7.79 5.20
C ALA A 186 2.45 8.29 3.75
N PHE A 187 2.57 7.41 2.77
CA PHE A 187 2.66 7.74 1.34
C PHE A 187 1.51 7.15 0.50
N VAL A 188 0.47 6.65 1.15
CA VAL A 188 -0.81 6.26 0.54
C VAL A 188 -1.74 7.45 0.64
N ASP A 189 -2.23 7.95 -0.50
CA ASP A 189 -3.09 9.14 -0.54
C ASP A 189 -4.06 9.08 -1.71
N GLY A 190 -5.32 9.50 -1.48
CA GLY A 190 -6.39 9.49 -2.46
C GLY A 190 -6.80 8.09 -2.93
N GLN A 191 -6.58 7.06 -2.13
CA GLN A 191 -6.85 5.68 -2.50
C GLN A 191 -8.19 5.18 -1.99
N VAL A 192 -8.70 4.15 -2.68
CA VAL A 192 -9.90 3.41 -2.32
C VAL A 192 -9.49 2.00 -1.90
N ILE A 193 -9.92 1.56 -0.72
CA ILE A 193 -9.75 0.19 -0.25
C ILE A 193 -11.13 -0.44 -0.09
N ARG A 194 -11.33 -1.60 -0.69
CA ARG A 194 -12.57 -2.36 -0.61
C ARG A 194 -12.43 -3.46 0.42
N VAL A 195 -13.33 -3.48 1.38
CA VAL A 195 -13.43 -4.49 2.44
C VAL A 195 -14.65 -5.35 2.18
N GLY A 196 -14.44 -6.63 1.96
CA GLY A 196 -15.49 -7.64 1.74
C GLY A 196 -16.24 -7.98 3.02
N LYS A 197 -17.10 -8.99 2.93
CA LYS A 197 -17.92 -9.48 4.04
C LYS A 197 -17.30 -10.62 4.83
N ASP A 198 -16.20 -11.17 4.32
CA ASP A 198 -15.57 -12.35 4.93
C ASP A 198 -15.00 -12.05 6.30
N ASP A 199 -15.09 -13.03 7.18
CA ASP A 199 -14.49 -12.93 8.50
C ASP A 199 -12.96 -12.94 8.43
N ALA A 200 -12.34 -12.24 9.36
CA ALA A 200 -10.91 -12.20 9.52
C ALA A 200 -10.53 -12.50 10.98
N THR A 201 -9.34 -13.02 11.19
CA THR A 201 -8.81 -13.32 12.52
C THR A 201 -7.93 -12.19 13.00
N ALA A 202 -8.26 -11.60 14.15
CA ALA A 202 -7.40 -10.60 14.78
C ALA A 202 -6.05 -11.24 15.16
N PRO A 203 -4.93 -10.53 14.96
CA PRO A 203 -3.65 -11.03 15.42
C PRO A 203 -3.57 -10.99 16.94
N ALA A 204 -2.75 -11.84 17.53
CA ALA A 204 -2.51 -11.82 18.98
C ALA A 204 -1.92 -10.47 19.44
N SER A 205 -1.21 -9.79 18.56
CA SER A 205 -0.67 -8.43 18.76
C SER A 205 -0.66 -7.65 17.45
N TRP A 206 -1.18 -6.43 17.47
CA TRP A 206 -1.12 -5.51 16.33
C TRP A 206 0.31 -4.99 16.05
N ASP A 207 1.22 -5.11 17.02
CA ASP A 207 2.64 -4.80 16.82
C ASP A 207 3.39 -5.90 16.08
N ARG A 208 2.88 -7.14 16.11
CA ARG A 208 3.45 -8.32 15.46
C ARG A 208 2.37 -9.11 14.70
N PRO A 209 1.70 -8.49 13.71
CA PRO A 209 0.53 -9.10 13.07
C PRO A 209 0.86 -10.33 12.22
N LEU A 210 2.15 -10.58 11.91
CA LEU A 210 2.61 -11.71 11.12
C LEU A 210 3.29 -12.80 11.96
N ASP A 211 3.12 -12.76 13.29
CA ASP A 211 3.77 -13.72 14.16
C ASP A 211 3.37 -15.17 13.82
N GLY A 212 4.37 -16.04 13.73
CA GLY A 212 4.19 -17.45 13.35
C GLY A 212 3.89 -17.71 11.86
N LYS A 213 3.91 -16.68 10.99
CA LYS A 213 3.70 -16.83 9.54
C LYS A 213 5.01 -17.04 8.80
N VAL A 214 4.98 -17.89 7.76
CA VAL A 214 6.07 -18.12 6.82
C VAL A 214 5.84 -17.27 5.57
N ALA A 215 6.74 -16.36 5.29
CA ALA A 215 6.62 -15.41 4.19
C ALA A 215 7.77 -15.54 3.18
N VAL A 216 7.43 -15.60 1.91
CA VAL A 216 8.38 -15.58 0.79
C VAL A 216 8.38 -14.21 0.14
N VAL A 217 9.56 -13.62 -0.09
CA VAL A 217 9.73 -12.37 -0.83
C VAL A 217 10.67 -12.61 -2.00
N THR A 218 10.18 -12.43 -3.24
CA THR A 218 11.02 -12.54 -4.44
C THR A 218 11.66 -11.19 -4.78
N GLY A 219 12.86 -11.20 -5.40
CA GLY A 219 13.61 -9.97 -5.66
C GLY A 219 14.08 -9.28 -4.38
N ALA A 220 14.43 -10.07 -3.34
CA ALA A 220 14.65 -9.59 -1.98
C ALA A 220 16.10 -9.21 -1.67
N ALA A 221 17.02 -9.30 -2.61
CA ALA A 221 18.42 -8.97 -2.38
C ALA A 221 18.64 -7.48 -2.07
N ARG A 222 17.75 -6.59 -2.53
CA ARG A 222 17.89 -5.13 -2.38
C ARG A 222 16.58 -4.37 -2.58
N GLY A 223 16.62 -3.06 -2.32
CA GLY A 223 15.54 -2.12 -2.64
C GLY A 223 14.23 -2.43 -1.91
N ILE A 224 13.11 -2.42 -2.62
CA ILE A 224 11.78 -2.67 -2.06
C ILE A 224 11.70 -4.06 -1.44
N GLY A 225 12.20 -5.10 -2.14
CA GLY A 225 12.14 -6.48 -1.64
C GLY A 225 12.89 -6.69 -0.33
N ALA A 226 14.09 -6.14 -0.19
CA ALA A 226 14.83 -6.19 1.08
C ALA A 226 14.09 -5.45 2.20
N THR A 227 13.46 -4.31 1.90
CA THR A 227 12.66 -3.56 2.89
C THR A 227 11.39 -4.32 3.28
N ILE A 228 10.73 -5.02 2.35
CA ILE A 228 9.60 -5.90 2.66
C ILE A 228 10.03 -6.99 3.66
N ALA A 229 11.16 -7.64 3.40
CA ALA A 229 11.71 -8.64 4.30
C ALA A 229 11.99 -8.08 5.71
N GLU A 230 12.52 -6.85 5.80
CA GLU A 230 12.76 -6.16 7.08
C GLU A 230 11.46 -5.88 7.84
N VAL A 231 10.43 -5.38 7.14
CA VAL A 231 9.11 -5.10 7.74
C VAL A 231 8.43 -6.40 8.18
N PHE A 232 8.48 -7.45 7.38
CA PHE A 232 7.88 -8.74 7.72
C PHE A 232 8.55 -9.39 8.95
N ALA A 233 9.88 -9.35 9.01
CA ALA A 233 10.61 -9.85 10.18
C ALA A 233 10.29 -9.03 11.45
N ARG A 234 10.22 -7.70 11.35
CA ARG A 234 9.75 -6.83 12.43
C ARG A 234 8.36 -7.23 12.92
N ASP A 235 7.46 -7.51 11.99
CA ASP A 235 6.06 -7.85 12.24
C ASP A 235 5.88 -9.34 12.66
N GLY A 236 6.97 -10.12 12.77
CA GLY A 236 6.99 -11.45 13.37
C GLY A 236 7.07 -12.63 12.42
N ALA A 237 7.10 -12.40 11.10
CA ALA A 237 7.18 -13.49 10.14
C ALA A 237 8.55 -14.17 10.11
N THR A 238 8.56 -15.49 9.85
CA THR A 238 9.74 -16.20 9.35
C THR A 238 9.88 -15.92 7.86
N VAL A 239 10.98 -15.28 7.45
CA VAL A 239 11.13 -14.76 6.09
C VAL A 239 12.08 -15.63 5.26
N ILE A 240 11.60 -16.06 4.10
CA ILE A 240 12.40 -16.65 3.03
C ILE A 240 12.63 -15.53 1.99
N VAL A 241 13.89 -15.11 1.85
CA VAL A 241 14.29 -14.11 0.86
C VAL A 241 14.81 -14.83 -0.38
N ALA A 242 14.18 -14.58 -1.53
CA ALA A 242 14.51 -15.22 -2.80
C ALA A 242 15.00 -14.20 -3.84
N ASP A 243 16.07 -14.53 -4.55
CA ASP A 243 16.60 -13.75 -5.67
C ASP A 243 17.44 -14.64 -6.58
N ILE A 244 17.78 -14.16 -7.77
CA ILE A 244 18.62 -14.89 -8.72
C ILE A 244 20.00 -15.22 -8.11
N PRO A 245 20.64 -16.34 -8.53
CA PRO A 245 21.95 -16.74 -7.99
C PRO A 245 23.04 -15.65 -8.08
N ALA A 246 22.98 -14.81 -9.13
CA ALA A 246 23.92 -13.70 -9.32
C ALA A 246 23.84 -12.61 -8.22
N ALA A 247 22.74 -12.55 -7.46
CA ALA A 247 22.54 -11.63 -6.35
C ALA A 247 22.90 -12.25 -4.98
N GLY A 248 23.52 -13.43 -4.94
CA GLY A 248 23.70 -14.27 -3.75
C GLY A 248 24.36 -13.58 -2.56
N GLU A 249 25.36 -12.72 -2.76
CA GLU A 249 25.98 -11.96 -1.68
C GLU A 249 24.99 -10.97 -1.02
N ALA A 250 24.33 -10.15 -1.82
CA ALA A 250 23.35 -9.18 -1.33
C ALA A 250 22.14 -9.88 -0.71
N LEU A 251 21.72 -11.02 -1.28
CA LEU A 251 20.65 -11.84 -0.73
C LEU A 251 21.01 -12.40 0.65
N SER A 252 22.22 -12.91 0.82
CA SER A 252 22.73 -13.40 2.10
C SER A 252 22.82 -12.28 3.14
N GLN A 253 23.22 -11.06 2.75
CA GLN A 253 23.23 -9.90 3.63
C GLN A 253 21.80 -9.55 4.10
N THR A 254 20.81 -9.59 3.21
CA THR A 254 19.39 -9.36 3.57
C THR A 254 18.91 -10.47 4.52
N ALA A 255 19.16 -11.75 4.19
CA ALA A 255 18.78 -12.87 5.05
C ALA A 255 19.34 -12.74 6.47
N ASN A 256 20.63 -12.47 6.58
CA ASN A 256 21.30 -12.27 7.89
C ASN A 256 20.70 -11.09 8.67
N LYS A 257 20.39 -9.98 7.97
CA LYS A 257 19.82 -8.78 8.61
C LYS A 257 18.47 -9.03 9.24
N VAL A 258 17.64 -9.87 8.59
CA VAL A 258 16.26 -10.16 9.04
C VAL A 258 16.15 -11.45 9.86
N GLY A 259 17.27 -12.18 10.06
CA GLY A 259 17.22 -13.50 10.69
C GLY A 259 16.43 -14.52 9.85
N GLY A 260 16.36 -14.32 8.54
CA GLY A 260 15.63 -15.16 7.60
C GLY A 260 16.52 -16.16 6.87
N THR A 261 15.95 -16.82 5.87
CA THR A 261 16.64 -17.83 5.05
C THR A 261 16.73 -17.38 3.60
N ALA A 262 17.93 -17.44 3.01
CA ALA A 262 18.16 -17.14 1.61
C ALA A 262 17.84 -18.34 0.70
N LEU A 263 17.15 -18.10 -0.41
CA LEU A 263 16.92 -19.06 -1.48
C LEU A 263 17.38 -18.47 -2.82
N ALA A 264 18.41 -19.05 -3.43
CA ALA A 264 18.80 -18.69 -4.79
C ALA A 264 17.77 -19.29 -5.77
N LEU A 265 16.97 -18.42 -6.39
CA LEU A 265 15.85 -18.81 -7.27
C LEU A 265 15.73 -17.84 -8.44
N ASP A 266 15.84 -18.37 -9.66
CA ASP A 266 15.38 -17.66 -10.85
C ASP A 266 13.88 -17.91 -11.02
N VAL A 267 13.06 -16.88 -10.80
CA VAL A 267 11.60 -16.95 -10.90
C VAL A 267 11.12 -17.33 -12.31
N THR A 268 11.96 -17.16 -13.34
CA THR A 268 11.63 -17.49 -14.72
C THR A 268 11.88 -18.95 -15.07
N ALA A 269 12.60 -19.69 -14.22
CA ALA A 269 12.88 -21.11 -14.46
C ALA A 269 11.57 -21.94 -14.48
N PRO A 270 11.47 -22.93 -15.36
CA PRO A 270 10.26 -23.76 -15.45
C PRO A 270 9.91 -24.48 -14.14
N ASP A 271 10.91 -24.85 -13.36
CA ASP A 271 10.82 -25.56 -12.09
C ASP A 271 10.81 -24.63 -10.85
N ALA A 272 10.68 -23.31 -11.05
CA ALA A 272 10.76 -22.34 -9.95
C ALA A 272 9.68 -22.58 -8.87
N ALA A 273 8.44 -22.86 -9.27
CA ALA A 273 7.35 -23.15 -8.36
C ALA A 273 7.60 -24.43 -7.54
N GLU A 274 8.12 -25.49 -8.19
CA GLU A 274 8.45 -26.77 -7.57
C GLU A 274 9.56 -26.60 -6.53
N LYS A 275 10.69 -26.01 -6.93
CA LYS A 275 11.82 -25.73 -6.01
C LYS A 275 11.42 -24.91 -4.81
N LEU A 276 10.59 -23.90 -5.02
CA LEU A 276 10.10 -23.06 -3.92
C LEU A 276 9.16 -23.84 -3.00
N ALA A 277 8.25 -24.64 -3.56
CA ALA A 277 7.32 -25.47 -2.82
C ALA A 277 8.04 -26.50 -1.94
N GLU A 278 8.98 -27.26 -2.53
CA GLU A 278 9.79 -28.25 -1.82
C GLU A 278 10.59 -27.60 -0.68
N PHE A 279 11.34 -26.54 -0.99
CA PHE A 279 12.16 -25.84 -0.01
C PHE A 279 11.33 -25.32 1.19
N ALA A 280 10.17 -24.70 0.92
CA ALA A 280 9.33 -24.13 1.97
C ALA A 280 8.60 -25.24 2.76
N THR A 281 8.13 -26.28 2.11
CA THR A 281 7.41 -27.38 2.77
C THR A 281 8.34 -28.19 3.68
N GLU A 282 9.51 -28.55 3.21
CA GLU A 282 10.46 -29.34 3.98
C GLU A 282 11.01 -28.62 5.21
N ARG A 283 11.22 -27.30 5.12
CA ARG A 283 11.86 -26.53 6.18
C ARG A 283 10.90 -25.83 7.12
N PHE A 284 9.72 -25.45 6.61
CA PHE A 284 8.79 -24.55 7.31
C PHE A 284 7.34 -25.06 7.32
N GLY A 285 7.07 -26.21 6.70
CA GLY A 285 5.72 -26.76 6.62
C GLY A 285 4.79 -26.00 5.68
N GLY A 286 5.33 -25.25 4.71
CA GLY A 286 4.59 -24.52 3.69
C GLY A 286 4.72 -23.01 3.81
N ILE A 287 3.95 -22.29 2.99
CA ILE A 287 3.98 -20.84 2.81
C ILE A 287 2.65 -20.26 3.26
N ASP A 288 2.67 -19.24 4.12
CA ASP A 288 1.47 -18.46 4.47
C ASP A 288 1.34 -17.21 3.58
N ILE A 289 2.47 -16.60 3.19
CA ILE A 289 2.51 -15.33 2.46
C ILE A 289 3.52 -15.42 1.32
N ILE A 290 3.13 -15.03 0.10
CA ILE A 290 4.07 -14.82 -0.99
C ILE A 290 3.96 -13.41 -1.54
N VAL A 291 5.12 -12.74 -1.71
CA VAL A 291 5.24 -11.43 -2.34
C VAL A 291 6.02 -11.55 -3.65
N HIS A 292 5.33 -11.31 -4.75
CA HIS A 292 5.92 -11.23 -6.08
C HIS A 292 6.47 -9.82 -6.33
N ASN A 293 7.67 -9.57 -5.80
CA ASN A 293 8.35 -8.29 -5.96
C ASN A 293 9.45 -8.31 -7.04
N ALA A 294 9.95 -9.48 -7.43
CA ALA A 294 10.94 -9.58 -8.50
C ALA A 294 10.43 -8.91 -9.78
N GLY A 295 11.24 -8.05 -10.37
CA GLY A 295 10.86 -7.33 -11.58
C GLY A 295 12.03 -6.63 -12.24
N ILE A 296 11.91 -6.44 -13.55
CA ILE A 296 12.92 -5.77 -14.38
C ILE A 296 12.29 -4.72 -15.29
N THR A 297 13.09 -3.78 -15.74
CA THR A 297 12.77 -2.86 -16.83
C THR A 297 13.73 -3.08 -18.00
N ARG A 298 13.28 -2.85 -19.23
CA ARG A 298 14.08 -2.88 -20.45
C ARG A 298 13.56 -1.80 -21.38
N ASP A 299 13.76 -0.56 -20.95
CA ASP A 299 13.16 0.64 -21.53
C ASP A 299 13.68 0.89 -22.96
N LYS A 300 12.76 1.10 -23.90
CA LYS A 300 13.00 1.52 -25.26
C LYS A 300 11.68 2.00 -25.88
N LEU A 301 11.75 2.97 -26.80
CA LEU A 301 10.56 3.30 -27.60
C LEU A 301 10.14 2.06 -28.41
N LEU A 302 8.83 1.80 -28.50
CA LEU A 302 8.29 0.59 -29.13
C LEU A 302 8.83 0.37 -30.54
N ALA A 303 8.94 1.44 -31.34
CA ALA A 303 9.48 1.38 -32.69
C ALA A 303 10.94 0.87 -32.78
N ASN A 304 11.67 0.89 -31.67
CA ASN A 304 13.07 0.47 -31.58
C ASN A 304 13.30 -0.65 -30.56
N MET A 305 12.22 -1.24 -30.04
CA MET A 305 12.27 -2.31 -29.05
C MET A 305 12.47 -3.66 -29.77
N ASP A 306 13.45 -4.42 -29.33
CA ASP A 306 13.63 -5.79 -29.79
C ASP A 306 12.78 -6.79 -29.00
N GLU A 307 12.57 -7.97 -29.59
CA GLU A 307 11.78 -9.05 -29.01
C GLU A 307 12.34 -9.53 -27.66
N GLY A 308 13.65 -9.57 -27.49
CA GLY A 308 14.29 -9.99 -26.24
C GLY A 308 13.95 -9.06 -25.08
N ARG A 309 13.92 -7.72 -25.31
CA ARG A 309 13.46 -6.76 -24.31
C ARG A 309 12.00 -6.92 -23.96
N TRP A 310 11.16 -7.16 -24.96
CA TRP A 310 9.73 -7.36 -24.78
C TRP A 310 9.48 -8.62 -23.94
N ASN A 311 9.96 -9.77 -24.41
CA ASN A 311 9.68 -11.08 -23.80
C ASN A 311 10.28 -11.21 -22.40
N SER A 312 11.50 -10.69 -22.16
CA SER A 312 12.12 -10.78 -20.83
C SER A 312 11.32 -10.04 -19.77
N VAL A 313 10.77 -8.85 -20.08
CA VAL A 313 9.96 -8.09 -19.13
C VAL A 313 8.64 -8.78 -18.85
N LEU A 314 7.93 -9.27 -19.86
CA LEU A 314 6.67 -9.99 -19.65
C LEU A 314 6.88 -11.29 -18.88
N ASN A 315 7.97 -12.03 -19.17
CA ASN A 315 8.24 -13.28 -18.47
C ASN A 315 8.54 -13.08 -16.99
N VAL A 316 9.42 -12.12 -16.63
CA VAL A 316 9.79 -11.87 -15.23
C VAL A 316 8.65 -11.23 -14.46
N ASN A 317 8.02 -10.18 -15.04
CA ASN A 317 7.11 -9.32 -14.27
C ASN A 317 5.67 -9.83 -14.20
N LEU A 318 5.26 -10.72 -15.11
CA LEU A 318 3.87 -11.18 -15.22
C LEU A 318 3.77 -12.71 -15.27
N ALA A 319 4.42 -13.37 -16.23
CA ALA A 319 4.24 -14.80 -16.42
C ALA A 319 4.83 -15.63 -15.26
N ALA A 320 5.95 -15.21 -14.69
CA ALA A 320 6.57 -15.92 -13.57
C ALA A 320 5.73 -15.84 -12.27
N PRO A 321 5.24 -14.68 -11.81
CA PRO A 321 4.31 -14.58 -10.68
C PRO A 321 3.10 -15.50 -10.84
N HIS A 322 2.44 -15.45 -12.00
CA HIS A 322 1.27 -16.27 -12.27
C HIS A 322 1.59 -17.78 -12.17
N ARG A 323 2.63 -18.28 -12.88
CA ARG A 323 3.02 -19.69 -12.80
C ARG A 323 3.41 -20.16 -11.41
N ILE A 324 4.11 -19.29 -10.65
CA ILE A 324 4.53 -19.64 -9.29
C ILE A 324 3.30 -19.74 -8.38
N THR A 325 2.37 -18.78 -8.42
CA THR A 325 1.14 -18.84 -7.62
C THR A 325 0.34 -20.09 -7.95
N GLU A 326 0.05 -20.35 -9.23
CA GLU A 326 -0.66 -21.57 -9.65
C GLU A 326 0.06 -22.86 -9.18
N GLY A 327 1.37 -22.90 -9.35
CA GLY A 327 2.19 -24.07 -8.97
C GLY A 327 2.21 -24.31 -7.46
N LEU A 328 2.27 -23.25 -6.64
CA LEU A 328 2.23 -23.35 -5.17
C LEU A 328 0.85 -23.81 -4.67
N VAL A 329 -0.22 -23.25 -5.24
CA VAL A 329 -1.61 -23.65 -4.91
C VAL A 329 -1.89 -25.09 -5.32
N ALA A 330 -1.48 -25.49 -6.52
CA ALA A 330 -1.68 -26.86 -7.01
C ALA A 330 -0.94 -27.92 -6.17
N ARG A 331 0.22 -27.56 -5.62
CA ARG A 331 1.01 -28.45 -4.74
C ARG A 331 0.61 -28.37 -3.25
N GLY A 332 -0.34 -27.49 -2.88
CA GLY A 332 -0.69 -27.26 -1.48
C GLY A 332 0.43 -26.63 -0.64
N ALA A 333 1.45 -26.07 -1.30
CA ALA A 333 2.57 -25.41 -0.62
C ALA A 333 2.19 -24.00 -0.14
N LEU A 334 1.35 -23.27 -0.88
CA LEU A 334 0.63 -22.11 -0.35
C LEU A 334 -0.58 -22.62 0.40
N LYS A 335 -0.61 -22.36 1.70
CA LYS A 335 -1.65 -22.87 2.61
C LYS A 335 -3.00 -22.22 2.33
N ASP A 336 -4.08 -22.91 2.66
CA ASP A 336 -5.42 -22.31 2.69
C ASP A 336 -5.41 -21.10 3.66
N GLY A 337 -6.12 -20.06 3.29
CA GLY A 337 -6.03 -18.79 4.01
C GLY A 337 -4.74 -18.00 3.77
N GLY A 338 -3.95 -18.37 2.77
CA GLY A 338 -2.70 -17.70 2.40
C GLY A 338 -2.89 -16.31 1.81
N ARG A 339 -1.78 -15.61 1.60
CA ARG A 339 -1.73 -14.24 1.07
C ARG A 339 -0.81 -14.18 -0.14
N VAL A 340 -1.33 -13.67 -1.26
CA VAL A 340 -0.57 -13.35 -2.46
C VAL A 340 -0.55 -11.83 -2.61
N ILE A 341 0.63 -11.24 -2.69
CA ILE A 341 0.77 -9.81 -2.90
C ILE A 341 1.69 -9.55 -4.08
N ASP A 342 1.18 -8.84 -5.07
CA ASP A 342 1.91 -8.50 -6.28
C ASP A 342 2.40 -7.05 -6.28
N VAL A 343 3.55 -6.81 -6.89
CA VAL A 343 4.05 -5.45 -7.12
C VAL A 343 3.77 -5.05 -8.57
N SER A 344 2.73 -4.25 -8.76
CA SER A 344 2.42 -3.57 -10.02
C SER A 344 3.23 -2.26 -10.15
N SER A 345 2.69 -1.23 -10.77
CA SER A 345 3.28 0.12 -10.89
C SER A 345 2.22 1.10 -11.38
N ILE A 346 2.39 2.38 -11.08
CA ILE A 346 1.60 3.44 -11.74
C ILE A 346 1.79 3.43 -13.27
N ALA A 347 2.90 2.92 -13.78
CA ALA A 347 3.11 2.75 -15.22
C ALA A 347 2.13 1.73 -15.85
N GLY A 348 1.63 0.75 -15.08
CA GLY A 348 0.56 -0.15 -15.52
C GLY A 348 -0.82 0.51 -15.57
N ILE A 349 -1.02 1.62 -14.87
CA ILE A 349 -2.30 2.37 -14.80
C ILE A 349 -2.33 3.47 -15.86
N ALA A 350 -1.26 4.28 -15.93
CA ALA A 350 -1.23 5.49 -16.75
C ALA A 350 -0.32 5.39 -17.99
N GLY A 351 0.47 4.33 -18.09
CA GLY A 351 1.52 4.22 -19.09
C GLY A 351 2.72 5.10 -18.80
N ASN A 352 3.83 4.84 -19.48
CA ASN A 352 5.01 5.69 -19.44
C ASN A 352 5.77 5.57 -20.77
N ARG A 353 6.24 6.71 -21.28
CA ARG A 353 6.97 6.77 -22.56
C ARG A 353 8.24 5.92 -22.51
N GLY A 354 8.41 5.02 -23.48
CA GLY A 354 9.57 4.12 -23.57
C GLY A 354 9.46 2.87 -22.73
N GLN A 355 8.31 2.62 -22.07
CA GLN A 355 8.06 1.49 -21.20
C GLN A 355 6.83 0.66 -21.63
N THR A 356 6.60 0.49 -22.92
CA THR A 356 5.42 -0.23 -23.40
C THR A 356 5.36 -1.69 -22.93
N ASN A 357 6.50 -2.40 -22.89
CA ASN A 357 6.64 -3.74 -22.32
C ASN A 357 6.39 -3.74 -20.81
N TYR A 358 7.00 -2.79 -20.08
CA TYR A 358 6.84 -2.67 -18.63
C TYR A 358 5.41 -2.27 -18.26
N GLY A 359 4.84 -1.28 -18.94
CA GLY A 359 3.44 -0.88 -18.75
C GLY A 359 2.47 -2.04 -19.00
N ALA A 360 2.65 -2.79 -20.10
CA ALA A 360 1.86 -3.98 -20.38
C ALA A 360 1.99 -5.03 -19.28
N SER A 361 3.23 -5.33 -18.82
CA SER A 361 3.45 -6.31 -17.75
C SER A 361 2.77 -5.90 -16.44
N LYS A 362 2.86 -4.62 -16.06
CA LYS A 362 2.31 -4.12 -14.79
C LYS A 362 0.79 -3.92 -14.83
N ALA A 363 0.22 -3.62 -16.00
CA ALA A 363 -1.23 -3.69 -16.23
C ALA A 363 -1.72 -5.15 -16.19
N GLY A 364 -0.94 -6.08 -16.75
CA GLY A 364 -1.23 -7.52 -16.66
C GLY A 364 -1.31 -8.01 -15.21
N VAL A 365 -0.44 -7.54 -14.31
CA VAL A 365 -0.53 -7.84 -12.86
C VAL A 365 -1.87 -7.36 -12.28
N ILE A 366 -2.37 -6.18 -12.65
CA ILE A 366 -3.70 -5.71 -12.22
C ILE A 366 -4.80 -6.67 -12.73
N GLY A 367 -4.71 -7.07 -14.01
CA GLY A 367 -5.64 -8.05 -14.58
C GLY A 367 -5.57 -9.41 -13.90
N MET A 368 -4.37 -9.87 -13.52
CA MET A 368 -4.16 -11.12 -12.78
C MET A 368 -4.84 -11.06 -11.40
N VAL A 369 -4.64 -10.00 -10.63
CA VAL A 369 -5.30 -9.82 -9.33
C VAL A 369 -6.83 -9.86 -9.48
N ASN A 370 -7.39 -9.14 -10.45
CA ASN A 370 -8.83 -9.11 -10.68
C ASN A 370 -9.39 -10.49 -11.09
N ALA A 371 -8.64 -11.24 -11.90
CA ALA A 371 -9.09 -12.54 -12.41
C ALA A 371 -8.92 -13.69 -11.39
N GLU A 372 -7.88 -13.61 -10.56
CA GLU A 372 -7.55 -14.69 -9.60
C GLU A 372 -8.24 -14.49 -8.24
N ALA A 373 -8.57 -13.28 -7.84
CA ALA A 373 -9.19 -13.02 -6.53
C ALA A 373 -10.44 -13.89 -6.27
N PRO A 374 -11.42 -14.01 -7.18
CA PRO A 374 -12.58 -14.86 -6.93
C PRO A 374 -12.25 -16.36 -6.88
N LYS A 375 -11.23 -16.82 -7.63
CA LYS A 375 -10.82 -18.24 -7.65
C LYS A 375 -10.06 -18.61 -6.37
N LEU A 376 -9.16 -17.74 -5.92
CA LEU A 376 -8.35 -17.97 -4.73
C LEU A 376 -9.18 -17.86 -3.45
N ALA A 377 -10.25 -17.07 -3.46
CA ALA A 377 -11.20 -16.95 -2.36
C ALA A 377 -11.86 -18.28 -1.98
N GLU A 378 -12.01 -19.24 -2.91
CA GLU A 378 -12.51 -20.58 -2.63
C GLU A 378 -11.65 -21.35 -1.61
N LYS A 379 -10.38 -20.99 -1.48
CA LYS A 379 -9.42 -21.50 -0.48
C LYS A 379 -9.15 -20.52 0.66
N GLY A 380 -9.91 -19.43 0.76
CA GLY A 380 -9.66 -18.33 1.69
C GLY A 380 -8.36 -17.58 1.41
N ILE A 381 -7.73 -17.77 0.26
CA ILE A 381 -6.51 -17.08 -0.15
C ILE A 381 -6.89 -15.71 -0.71
N THR A 382 -6.24 -14.66 -0.23
CA THR A 382 -6.41 -13.31 -0.79
C THR A 382 -5.29 -12.99 -1.75
N ILE A 383 -5.61 -12.21 -2.80
CA ILE A 383 -4.64 -11.64 -3.72
C ILE A 383 -4.87 -10.14 -3.87
N ASN A 384 -3.81 -9.35 -3.69
CA ASN A 384 -3.84 -7.91 -3.82
C ASN A 384 -2.58 -7.41 -4.51
N ALA A 385 -2.58 -6.18 -5.01
CA ALA A 385 -1.37 -5.57 -5.52
C ALA A 385 -1.15 -4.16 -4.95
N VAL A 386 0.13 -3.80 -4.83
CA VAL A 386 0.56 -2.42 -4.69
C VAL A 386 1.02 -1.89 -6.03
N ALA A 387 0.74 -0.61 -6.31
CA ALA A 387 1.22 0.08 -7.50
C ALA A 387 2.09 1.28 -7.08
N PRO A 388 3.41 1.06 -6.88
CA PRO A 388 4.33 2.13 -6.49
C PRO A 388 4.40 3.23 -7.54
N GLY A 389 4.45 4.48 -7.07
CA GLY A 389 4.79 5.64 -7.88
C GLY A 389 6.29 5.88 -7.93
N PHE A 390 6.70 7.16 -7.79
CA PHE A 390 8.10 7.49 -7.69
C PHE A 390 8.63 7.14 -6.29
N ILE A 391 9.37 6.04 -6.19
CA ILE A 391 9.98 5.54 -4.95
C ILE A 391 11.50 5.70 -5.00
N GLU A 392 12.08 6.26 -3.95
CA GLU A 392 13.52 6.47 -3.81
C GLU A 392 14.27 5.14 -3.67
N THR A 393 14.90 4.71 -4.75
CA THR A 393 15.66 3.46 -4.85
C THR A 393 16.95 3.69 -5.63
N ALA A 394 17.85 2.70 -5.67
CA ALA A 394 19.01 2.75 -6.56
C ALA A 394 18.62 2.87 -8.05
N MET A 395 17.48 2.31 -8.44
CA MET A 395 16.96 2.38 -9.81
C MET A 395 16.54 3.81 -10.16
N THR A 396 15.80 4.50 -9.29
CA THR A 396 15.37 5.89 -9.51
C THR A 396 16.52 6.89 -9.33
N ALA A 397 17.56 6.55 -8.59
CA ALA A 397 18.76 7.36 -8.46
C ALA A 397 19.53 7.51 -9.79
N ALA A 398 19.40 6.56 -10.72
CA ALA A 398 19.99 6.60 -12.04
C ALA A 398 19.26 7.53 -13.04
N ILE A 399 18.05 8.02 -12.68
CA ILE A 399 17.27 8.95 -13.51
C ILE A 399 17.93 10.33 -13.49
N PRO A 400 17.98 11.06 -14.64
CA PRO A 400 18.49 12.43 -14.68
C PRO A 400 17.81 13.34 -13.64
N LEU A 401 18.59 14.27 -13.04
CA LEU A 401 18.16 15.10 -11.92
C LEU A 401 16.83 15.82 -12.18
N THR A 402 16.69 16.47 -13.33
CA THR A 402 15.47 17.23 -13.67
C THR A 402 14.21 16.36 -13.73
N THR A 403 14.32 15.19 -14.37
CA THR A 403 13.22 14.22 -14.46
C THR A 403 12.88 13.63 -13.08
N ARG A 404 13.91 13.42 -12.27
CA ARG A 404 13.74 12.89 -10.90
C ARG A 404 13.04 13.91 -10.00
N GLU A 405 13.43 15.19 -10.03
CA GLU A 405 12.75 16.23 -9.27
C GLU A 405 11.31 16.44 -9.76
N ALA A 406 11.06 16.41 -11.07
CA ALA A 406 9.70 16.42 -11.60
C ALA A 406 8.86 15.25 -11.07
N GLY A 407 9.42 14.02 -11.06
CA GLY A 407 8.75 12.85 -10.52
C GLY A 407 8.39 12.98 -9.04
N ARG A 408 9.25 13.62 -8.23
CA ARG A 408 8.97 13.92 -6.81
C ARG A 408 7.82 14.89 -6.62
N LEU A 409 7.81 15.97 -7.40
CA LEU A 409 6.84 17.05 -7.29
C LEU A 409 5.46 16.72 -7.90
N MET A 410 5.35 15.63 -8.64
CA MET A 410 4.06 15.17 -9.19
C MET A 410 3.10 14.63 -8.13
N SER A 411 3.58 14.23 -6.94
CA SER A 411 2.72 13.77 -5.86
C SER A 411 2.09 14.94 -5.09
N SER A 412 0.87 14.77 -4.56
CA SER A 412 0.23 15.75 -3.68
C SER A 412 1.07 16.02 -2.40
N LEU A 413 1.92 15.07 -2.01
CA LEU A 413 2.86 15.19 -0.91
C LEU A 413 4.19 15.88 -1.29
N LEU A 414 4.36 16.27 -2.55
CA LEU A 414 5.50 17.03 -3.11
C LEU A 414 6.86 16.36 -2.89
N GLN A 415 6.90 15.04 -2.81
CA GLN A 415 8.13 14.27 -2.59
C GLN A 415 8.01 12.85 -3.13
N GLY A 416 9.15 12.15 -3.22
CA GLY A 416 9.19 10.72 -3.52
C GLY A 416 8.85 9.88 -2.29
N GLY A 417 8.23 8.72 -2.52
CA GLY A 417 8.03 7.70 -1.51
C GLY A 417 9.34 6.98 -1.17
N GLN A 418 9.35 6.30 -0.04
CA GLN A 418 10.46 5.43 0.37
C GLN A 418 10.06 3.97 0.22
N THR A 419 11.06 3.08 0.16
CA THR A 419 10.80 1.64 0.07
C THR A 419 9.94 1.11 1.22
N VAL A 420 10.06 1.71 2.42
CA VAL A 420 9.25 1.37 3.57
C VAL A 420 7.77 1.71 3.37
N ASP A 421 7.41 2.75 2.62
CA ASP A 421 6.02 3.09 2.35
C ASP A 421 5.31 1.97 1.55
N VAL A 422 6.05 1.37 0.61
CA VAL A 422 5.58 0.20 -0.16
C VAL A 422 5.50 -1.04 0.73
N ALA A 423 6.53 -1.29 1.52
CA ALA A 423 6.62 -2.46 2.39
C ALA A 423 5.53 -2.47 3.48
N GLU A 424 5.20 -1.33 4.08
CA GLU A 424 4.09 -1.22 5.06
C GLU A 424 2.72 -1.49 4.43
N THR A 425 2.49 -1.06 3.19
CA THR A 425 1.25 -1.35 2.47
C THR A 425 1.15 -2.84 2.13
N ILE A 426 2.27 -3.47 1.76
CA ILE A 426 2.34 -4.92 1.54
C ILE A 426 2.11 -5.68 2.85
N ALA A 427 2.68 -5.22 3.97
CA ALA A 427 2.48 -5.85 5.27
C ALA A 427 1.02 -5.77 5.75
N PHE A 428 0.31 -4.70 5.42
CA PHE A 428 -1.13 -4.60 5.65
C PHE A 428 -1.90 -5.71 4.91
N PHE A 429 -1.63 -5.93 3.61
CA PHE A 429 -2.26 -7.00 2.85
C PHE A 429 -1.85 -8.40 3.33
N ALA A 430 -0.62 -8.54 3.83
CA ALA A 430 -0.09 -9.81 4.33
C ALA A 430 -0.71 -10.25 5.68
N SER A 431 -1.31 -9.34 6.43
CA SER A 431 -1.90 -9.64 7.74
C SER A 431 -3.07 -10.62 7.63
N PRO A 432 -3.17 -11.62 8.53
CA PRO A 432 -4.37 -12.46 8.66
C PRO A 432 -5.64 -11.64 8.93
N ALA A 433 -5.50 -10.50 9.62
CA ALA A 433 -6.60 -9.58 9.88
C ALA A 433 -7.15 -8.89 8.62
N SER A 434 -6.44 -8.94 7.50
CA SER A 434 -6.87 -8.40 6.21
C SER A 434 -7.56 -9.43 5.31
N ASN A 435 -8.11 -10.51 5.86
CA ASN A 435 -8.78 -11.57 5.08
C ASN A 435 -9.95 -11.06 4.22
N ALA A 436 -10.68 -10.07 4.69
CA ALA A 436 -11.74 -9.43 3.93
C ALA A 436 -11.25 -8.47 2.83
N VAL A 437 -9.93 -8.31 2.67
CA VAL A 437 -9.33 -7.40 1.70
C VAL A 437 -8.70 -8.21 0.59
N THR A 438 -9.42 -8.38 -0.53
CA THR A 438 -8.92 -9.11 -1.71
C THR A 438 -9.32 -8.39 -2.99
N GLY A 439 -8.56 -8.56 -4.07
CA GLY A 439 -8.81 -7.91 -5.36
C GLY A 439 -8.46 -6.41 -5.38
N ASN A 440 -7.76 -5.90 -4.37
CA ASN A 440 -7.43 -4.48 -4.29
C ASN A 440 -6.12 -4.15 -5.01
N ILE A 441 -6.11 -2.99 -5.65
CA ILE A 441 -4.92 -2.39 -6.26
C ILE A 441 -4.71 -1.03 -5.59
N VAL A 442 -3.73 -0.93 -4.69
CA VAL A 442 -3.47 0.30 -3.94
C VAL A 442 -2.21 0.98 -4.46
N ARG A 443 -2.34 2.22 -4.90
CA ARG A 443 -1.20 3.03 -5.32
C ARG A 443 -0.45 3.57 -4.10
N VAL A 444 0.86 3.36 -4.09
CA VAL A 444 1.77 3.97 -3.10
C VAL A 444 2.54 5.07 -3.84
N CYS A 445 1.87 6.17 -4.09
CA CYS A 445 2.36 7.23 -4.98
C CYS A 445 2.15 8.66 -4.45
N GLY A 446 1.64 8.81 -3.22
CA GLY A 446 1.33 10.13 -2.65
C GLY A 446 0.34 10.92 -3.52
N GLN A 447 -0.62 10.23 -4.14
CA GLN A 447 -1.60 10.80 -5.07
C GLN A 447 -0.92 11.63 -6.18
N SER A 448 -0.02 11.02 -6.96
CA SER A 448 0.55 11.67 -8.15
C SER A 448 -0.57 12.13 -9.10
N LEU A 449 -0.29 13.09 -9.99
CA LEU A 449 -1.27 13.74 -10.90
C LEU A 449 -1.94 12.79 -11.92
N ILE A 450 -1.69 11.50 -11.82
CA ILE A 450 -2.28 10.45 -12.62
C ILE A 450 -3.69 10.15 -12.08
N GLY A 451 -4.66 10.03 -12.95
CA GLY A 451 -6.05 9.72 -12.61
C GLY A 451 -6.27 8.49 -11.72
N ALA A 452 -7.49 8.02 -11.65
CA ALA A 452 -7.90 6.89 -10.80
C ALA A 452 -7.34 5.56 -11.28
#